data_fddb59334df01c415a3280d335267c90
#
_entry.id   fddb59334df01c415a3280d335267c90
#
_cell.length_a   1.000
_cell.length_b   1.000
_cell.length_c   1.000
_cell.angle_alpha   90.00
_cell.angle_beta   90.00
_cell.angle_gamma   90.00
#
_symmetry.space_group_name_H-M   'P 1'
#
loop_
_entity.id
_entity.type
_entity.pdbx_description
1 polymer ?
#
loop_
_entity_poly.entity_id
_entity_poly.type
_entity_poly.pdbx_seq_one_letter_code
_entity_poly.pdbx_strand_id
1 'polypeptide(L)'
;NLIGRMYEFQRGNITLGGTDIREFGLRDLRRSTAVVLQDVFLFSDTIYNNITLRDPSITREQVESATKAVGAMDFIHRLPGGFEFNVMERGSMLSTGQRQLISFIRAYVFNPKVLILDEATASIDSETEELIRVATERLTAGRTSIIVAHRLSTIRKADKIIVLDHGRKIEEGNHEELMGRDGAYRKLYEIQFAESVVANN
;
A
#
# COMPACT_ATOMS: atom_id res chain seq x y z
N ASN A 1 -11.97 -0.89 4.15
CA ASN A 1 -13.17 -1.59 3.65
C ASN A 1 -14.33 -0.65 3.31
N LEU A 2 -14.58 0.45 4.09
CA LEU A 2 -15.70 1.38 3.84
C LEU A 2 -15.48 2.24 2.59
N ILE A 3 -14.27 2.72 2.34
CA ILE A 3 -13.96 3.58 1.19
C ILE A 3 -14.21 2.86 -0.15
N GLY A 4 -13.85 1.57 -0.24
CA GLY A 4 -14.12 0.73 -1.42
C GLY A 4 -15.53 0.14 -1.46
N ARG A 5 -16.41 0.53 -0.52
CA ARG A 5 -17.75 -0.01 -0.35
C ARG A 5 -17.80 -1.54 -0.39
N MET A 6 -16.91 -2.17 0.42
CA MET A 6 -17.02 -3.60 0.74
C MET A 6 -18.12 -3.84 1.78
N TYR A 7 -18.38 -2.81 2.61
CA TYR A 7 -19.47 -2.76 3.57
C TYR A 7 -20.16 -1.40 3.49
N GLU A 8 -21.46 -1.37 3.65
CA GLU A 8 -22.22 -0.12 3.75
C GLU A 8 -22.13 0.42 5.19
N PHE A 9 -22.05 1.75 5.29
CA PHE A 9 -22.05 2.45 6.58
C PHE A 9 -23.42 3.07 6.85
N GLN A 10 -23.83 3.06 8.11
CA GLN A 10 -25.17 3.49 8.52
C GLN A 10 -25.24 4.98 8.87
N ARG A 11 -24.11 5.60 9.20
CA ARG A 11 -24.04 7.00 9.65
C ARG A 11 -22.84 7.70 9.04
N GLY A 12 -22.97 9.00 8.85
CA GLY A 12 -21.95 9.83 8.24
C GLY A 12 -21.95 9.77 6.72
N ASN A 13 -20.93 10.37 6.11
CA ASN A 13 -20.73 10.37 4.69
C ASN A 13 -19.24 10.22 4.38
N ILE A 14 -18.93 9.62 3.25
CA ILE A 14 -17.57 9.55 2.68
C ILE A 14 -17.68 10.13 1.28
N THR A 15 -16.86 11.13 0.97
CA THR A 15 -16.87 11.77 -0.35
C THR A 15 -15.55 11.55 -1.08
N LEU A 16 -15.62 11.39 -2.39
CA LEU A 16 -14.49 11.35 -3.30
C LEU A 16 -14.65 12.49 -4.31
N GLY A 17 -13.73 13.46 -4.28
CA GLY A 17 -13.84 14.65 -5.14
C GLY A 17 -15.11 15.47 -4.89
N GLY A 18 -15.64 15.48 -3.66
CA GLY A 18 -16.86 16.18 -3.28
C GLY A 18 -18.16 15.39 -3.48
N THR A 19 -18.13 14.26 -4.19
CA THR A 19 -19.30 13.40 -4.44
C THR A 19 -19.35 12.25 -3.43
N ASP A 20 -20.52 11.97 -2.86
CA ASP A 20 -20.69 10.85 -1.93
C ASP A 20 -20.38 9.52 -2.65
N ILE A 21 -19.61 8.66 -2.00
CA ILE A 21 -19.21 7.38 -2.62
C ILE A 21 -20.40 6.47 -2.97
N ARG A 22 -21.57 6.68 -2.36
CA ARG A 22 -22.80 5.95 -2.63
C ARG A 22 -23.43 6.32 -3.99
N GLU A 23 -23.10 7.50 -4.53
CA GLU A 23 -23.56 7.96 -5.84
C GLU A 23 -22.74 7.36 -7.00
N PHE A 24 -21.55 6.82 -6.71
CA PHE A 24 -20.73 6.14 -7.71
C PHE A 24 -21.27 4.74 -8.02
N GLY A 25 -21.17 4.33 -9.27
CA GLY A 25 -21.20 2.91 -9.62
C GLY A 25 -20.07 2.16 -8.92
N LEU A 26 -20.35 0.97 -8.34
CA LEU A 26 -19.34 0.20 -7.59
C LEU A 26 -18.08 -0.08 -8.40
N ARG A 27 -18.24 -0.33 -9.71
CA ARG A 27 -17.11 -0.58 -10.62
C ARG A 27 -16.21 0.65 -10.74
N ASP A 28 -16.81 1.84 -10.91
CA ASP A 28 -16.06 3.08 -11.12
C ASP A 28 -15.39 3.53 -9.83
N LEU A 29 -16.07 3.40 -8.68
CA LEU A 29 -15.48 3.65 -7.37
C LEU A 29 -14.25 2.76 -7.13
N ARG A 30 -14.39 1.44 -7.38
CA ARG A 30 -13.30 0.47 -7.18
C ARG A 30 -12.17 0.61 -8.19
N ARG A 31 -12.44 1.10 -9.39
CA ARG A 31 -11.39 1.49 -10.34
C ARG A 31 -10.64 2.75 -9.92
N SER A 32 -11.31 3.66 -9.22
CA SER A 32 -10.70 4.89 -8.70
C SER A 32 -9.92 4.68 -7.41
N THR A 33 -10.05 3.53 -6.77
CA THR A 33 -9.39 3.20 -5.50
C THR A 33 -8.58 1.92 -5.63
N ALA A 34 -7.36 1.89 -5.08
CA ALA A 34 -6.62 0.65 -4.90
C ALA A 34 -6.32 0.42 -3.42
N VAL A 35 -6.36 -0.84 -3.03
CA VAL A 35 -6.02 -1.29 -1.67
C VAL A 35 -4.87 -2.28 -1.77
N VAL A 36 -3.78 -1.96 -1.11
CA VAL A 36 -2.67 -2.87 -0.89
C VAL A 36 -2.74 -3.32 0.55
N LEU A 37 -3.04 -4.59 0.74
CA LEU A 37 -3.20 -5.20 2.06
C LEU A 37 -1.85 -5.72 2.58
N GLN A 38 -1.73 -5.82 3.88
CA GLN A 38 -0.64 -6.46 4.58
C GLN A 38 -0.40 -7.90 4.08
N ASP A 39 -1.47 -8.71 4.09
CA ASP A 39 -1.44 -10.06 3.56
C ASP A 39 -1.82 -10.03 2.07
N VAL A 40 -0.80 -10.05 1.22
CA VAL A 40 -0.99 -10.01 -0.23
C VAL A 40 -1.51 -11.36 -0.73
N PHE A 41 -2.69 -11.34 -1.32
CA PHE A 41 -3.24 -12.50 -2.00
C PHE A 41 -2.78 -12.55 -3.47
N LEU A 42 -2.20 -13.69 -3.87
CA LEU A 42 -1.88 -14.00 -5.26
C LEU A 42 -2.64 -15.26 -5.69
N PHE A 43 -3.14 -15.21 -6.92
CA PHE A 43 -3.75 -16.37 -7.55
C PHE A 43 -2.68 -17.36 -8.01
N SER A 44 -3.01 -18.65 -8.07
CA SER A 44 -2.16 -19.69 -8.69
C SER A 44 -2.12 -19.48 -10.20
N ASP A 45 -1.28 -18.57 -10.65
CA ASP A 45 -1.18 -18.09 -12.02
C ASP A 45 0.20 -17.44 -12.25
N THR A 46 0.42 -16.91 -13.46
CA THR A 46 1.63 -16.16 -13.77
C THR A 46 1.68 -14.83 -13.01
N ILE A 47 2.88 -14.27 -12.87
CA ILE A 47 3.06 -12.90 -12.35
C ILE A 47 2.29 -11.90 -13.22
N TYR A 48 2.36 -12.04 -14.55
CA TYR A 48 1.62 -11.19 -15.48
C TYR A 48 0.12 -11.17 -15.16
N ASN A 49 -0.49 -12.34 -15.05
CA ASN A 49 -1.91 -12.46 -14.75
C ASN A 49 -2.27 -11.98 -13.33
N ASN A 50 -1.37 -12.13 -12.38
CA ASN A 50 -1.53 -11.56 -11.04
C ASN A 50 -1.47 -10.03 -11.03
N ILE A 51 -0.66 -9.41 -11.87
CA ILE A 51 -0.59 -7.94 -12.01
C ILE A 51 -1.82 -7.42 -12.73
N THR A 52 -2.18 -7.99 -13.88
CA THR A 52 -3.28 -7.52 -14.73
C THR A 52 -4.65 -7.92 -14.22
N LEU A 53 -4.75 -8.88 -13.31
CA LEU A 53 -6.00 -9.56 -12.92
C LEU A 53 -6.78 -10.07 -14.14
N ARG A 54 -6.04 -10.46 -15.19
CA ARG A 54 -6.58 -10.89 -16.50
C ARG A 54 -7.42 -9.84 -17.20
N ASP A 55 -7.25 -8.55 -16.88
CA ASP A 55 -7.90 -7.47 -17.63
C ASP A 55 -7.23 -7.31 -19.00
N PRO A 56 -7.95 -7.61 -20.11
CA PRO A 56 -7.36 -7.59 -21.44
C PRO A 56 -7.04 -6.17 -21.94
N SER A 57 -7.51 -5.14 -21.26
CA SER A 57 -7.19 -3.76 -21.57
C SER A 57 -5.79 -3.33 -21.11
N ILE A 58 -5.14 -4.13 -20.26
CA ILE A 58 -3.79 -3.86 -19.76
C ILE A 58 -2.78 -4.54 -20.66
N THR A 59 -1.94 -3.73 -21.33
CA THR A 59 -0.95 -4.25 -22.27
C THR A 59 0.34 -4.68 -21.55
N ARG A 60 1.16 -5.45 -22.24
CA ARG A 60 2.48 -5.88 -21.74
C ARG A 60 3.37 -4.68 -21.44
N GLU A 61 3.38 -3.70 -22.30
CA GLU A 61 4.18 -2.48 -22.17
C GLU A 61 3.77 -1.68 -20.94
N GLN A 62 2.48 -1.65 -20.60
CA GLN A 62 1.98 -1.01 -19.37
C GLN A 62 2.49 -1.74 -18.13
N VAL A 63 2.47 -3.07 -18.14
CA VAL A 63 2.99 -3.89 -17.03
C VAL A 63 4.50 -3.66 -16.85
N GLU A 64 5.27 -3.67 -17.92
CA GLU A 64 6.71 -3.42 -17.88
C GLU A 64 7.04 -2.01 -17.41
N SER A 65 6.31 -1.00 -17.91
CA SER A 65 6.44 0.39 -17.46
C SER A 65 6.15 0.54 -15.96
N ALA A 66 5.07 -0.07 -15.48
CA ALA A 66 4.70 -0.07 -14.07
C ALA A 66 5.76 -0.77 -13.20
N THR A 67 6.25 -1.92 -13.66
CA THR A 67 7.30 -2.68 -12.96
C THR A 67 8.59 -1.87 -12.83
N LYS A 68 8.98 -1.18 -13.90
CA LYS A 68 10.13 -0.26 -13.91
C LYS A 68 9.90 0.94 -12.98
N ALA A 69 8.70 1.53 -13.03
CA ALA A 69 8.33 2.65 -12.16
C ALA A 69 8.38 2.28 -10.67
N VAL A 70 7.93 1.09 -10.31
CA VAL A 70 8.00 0.55 -8.93
C VAL A 70 9.44 0.19 -8.53
N GLY A 71 10.35 -0.04 -9.51
CA GLY A 71 11.74 -0.45 -9.26
C GLY A 71 11.91 -1.95 -9.09
N ALA A 72 10.94 -2.75 -9.55
CA ALA A 72 10.91 -4.20 -9.34
C ALA A 72 11.38 -5.03 -10.56
N MET A 73 11.96 -4.37 -11.60
CA MET A 73 12.31 -5.06 -12.85
C MET A 73 13.39 -6.13 -12.64
N ASP A 74 14.41 -5.84 -11.85
CA ASP A 74 15.49 -6.79 -11.56
C ASP A 74 14.99 -8.02 -10.81
N PHE A 75 14.04 -7.84 -9.90
CA PHE A 75 13.37 -8.94 -9.23
C PHE A 75 12.66 -9.86 -10.24
N ILE A 76 11.88 -9.28 -11.17
CA ILE A 76 11.17 -10.05 -12.20
C ILE A 76 12.15 -10.80 -13.12
N HIS A 77 13.24 -10.16 -13.53
CA HIS A 77 14.25 -10.77 -14.40
C HIS A 77 15.01 -11.95 -13.76
N ARG A 78 15.13 -11.96 -12.44
CA ARG A 78 15.77 -13.09 -11.70
C ARG A 78 14.89 -14.33 -11.63
N LEU A 79 13.60 -14.22 -11.93
CA LEU A 79 12.68 -15.35 -11.90
C LEU A 79 12.73 -16.14 -13.21
N PRO A 80 12.69 -17.47 -13.18
CA PRO A 80 12.63 -18.31 -14.38
C PRO A 80 11.41 -17.97 -15.24
N GLY A 81 11.61 -17.45 -16.46
CA GLY A 81 10.53 -17.01 -17.34
C GLY A 81 9.96 -15.61 -17.01
N GLY A 82 10.53 -14.88 -16.05
CA GLY A 82 10.15 -13.50 -15.74
C GLY A 82 8.67 -13.36 -15.40
N PHE A 83 7.95 -12.55 -16.15
CA PHE A 83 6.51 -12.35 -15.95
C PHE A 83 5.64 -13.60 -16.13
N GLU A 84 6.13 -14.61 -16.86
CA GLU A 84 5.44 -15.88 -17.06
C GLU A 84 5.70 -16.88 -15.92
N PHE A 85 6.48 -16.49 -14.91
CA PHE A 85 6.70 -17.31 -13.73
C PHE A 85 5.39 -17.58 -13.01
N ASN A 86 5.05 -18.88 -12.80
CA ASN A 86 3.88 -19.27 -12.03
C ASN A 86 4.18 -19.22 -10.53
N VAL A 87 3.43 -18.41 -9.81
CA VAL A 87 3.66 -18.16 -8.37
C VAL A 87 3.11 -19.26 -7.47
N MET A 88 2.42 -20.25 -8.04
CA MET A 88 1.74 -21.36 -7.35
C MET A 88 0.66 -20.86 -6.37
N GLU A 89 0.16 -21.76 -5.55
CA GLU A 89 -0.91 -21.44 -4.61
C GLU A 89 -0.48 -20.33 -3.64
N ARG A 90 -1.27 -19.24 -3.58
CA ARG A 90 -1.03 -18.07 -2.72
C ARG A 90 0.35 -17.43 -2.84
N GLY A 91 1.05 -17.67 -3.96
CA GLY A 91 2.39 -17.16 -4.16
C GLY A 91 3.45 -17.83 -3.28
N SER A 92 3.29 -19.13 -2.99
CA SER A 92 4.18 -19.90 -2.10
C SER A 92 5.64 -19.95 -2.56
N MET A 93 5.89 -19.69 -3.84
CA MET A 93 7.24 -19.62 -4.42
C MET A 93 7.93 -18.26 -4.19
N LEU A 94 7.27 -17.31 -3.57
CA LEU A 94 7.76 -15.95 -3.39
C LEU A 94 7.87 -15.59 -1.92
N SER A 95 8.86 -14.76 -1.57
CA SER A 95 8.95 -14.16 -0.23
C SER A 95 7.78 -13.18 0.00
N THR A 96 7.54 -12.81 1.26
CA THR A 96 6.52 -11.83 1.61
C THR A 96 6.75 -10.49 0.91
N GLY A 97 7.99 -10.00 0.88
CA GLY A 97 8.33 -8.76 0.19
C GLY A 97 8.15 -8.84 -1.32
N GLN A 98 8.48 -9.97 -1.94
CA GLN A 98 8.26 -10.20 -3.38
C GLN A 98 6.77 -10.19 -3.73
N ARG A 99 5.92 -10.81 -2.89
CA ARG A 99 4.45 -10.73 -3.06
C ARG A 99 3.95 -9.29 -2.93
N GLN A 100 4.51 -8.53 -1.99
CA GLN A 100 4.16 -7.12 -1.80
C GLN A 100 4.55 -6.25 -3.01
N LEU A 101 5.74 -6.48 -3.61
CA LEU A 101 6.15 -5.80 -4.85
C LEU A 101 5.17 -6.07 -5.99
N ILE A 102 4.70 -7.32 -6.17
CA ILE A 102 3.68 -7.64 -7.20
C ILE A 102 2.38 -6.87 -6.92
N SER A 103 1.96 -6.76 -5.67
CA SER A 103 0.78 -5.97 -5.29
C SER A 103 0.96 -4.48 -5.59
N PHE A 104 2.16 -3.95 -5.41
CA PHE A 104 2.47 -2.56 -5.78
C PHE A 104 2.46 -2.32 -7.29
N ILE A 105 3.02 -3.26 -8.08
CA ILE A 105 2.96 -3.19 -9.55
C ILE A 105 1.48 -3.24 -10.00
N ARG A 106 0.68 -4.14 -9.42
CA ARG A 106 -0.76 -4.20 -9.65
C ARG A 106 -1.44 -2.85 -9.38
N ALA A 107 -1.23 -2.28 -8.20
CA ALA A 107 -1.80 -0.99 -7.85
C ALA A 107 -1.33 0.14 -8.79
N TYR A 108 -0.09 0.11 -9.26
CA TYR A 108 0.44 1.10 -10.18
C TYR A 108 -0.20 1.03 -11.57
N VAL A 109 -0.34 -0.18 -12.12
CA VAL A 109 -0.92 -0.42 -13.47
C VAL A 109 -2.36 0.10 -13.56
N PHE A 110 -3.17 -0.12 -12.52
CA PHE A 110 -4.55 0.36 -12.49
C PHE A 110 -4.69 1.87 -12.26
N ASN A 111 -3.61 2.56 -11.93
CA ASN A 111 -3.52 4.02 -11.78
C ASN A 111 -4.69 4.66 -10.99
N PRO A 112 -4.95 4.25 -9.76
CA PRO A 112 -6.06 4.73 -8.96
C PRO A 112 -5.89 6.19 -8.56
N LYS A 113 -6.99 6.89 -8.26
CA LYS A 113 -6.98 8.24 -7.70
C LYS A 113 -6.71 8.24 -6.20
N VAL A 114 -7.18 7.22 -5.51
CA VAL A 114 -6.98 7.01 -4.08
C VAL A 114 -6.28 5.69 -3.85
N LEU A 115 -5.21 5.74 -3.07
CA LEU A 115 -4.44 4.58 -2.67
C LEU A 115 -4.61 4.34 -1.17
N ILE A 116 -4.92 3.11 -0.81
CA ILE A 116 -4.99 2.68 0.58
C ILE A 116 -3.89 1.63 0.77
N LEU A 117 -2.94 1.92 1.64
CA LEU A 117 -1.86 1.01 1.99
C LEU A 117 -2.03 0.56 3.44
N ASP A 118 -2.05 -0.74 3.64
CA ASP A 118 -1.92 -1.35 4.97
C ASP A 118 -0.49 -1.88 5.09
N GLU A 119 0.36 -1.13 5.80
CA GLU A 119 1.79 -1.36 5.84
C GLU A 119 2.12 -2.42 6.90
N ALA A 120 2.53 -3.61 6.45
CA ALA A 120 3.12 -4.60 7.34
C ALA A 120 4.62 -4.71 7.13
N THR A 121 5.33 -4.88 8.21
CA THR A 121 6.80 -4.86 8.22
C THR A 121 7.46 -6.07 8.84
N ALA A 122 6.68 -7.08 9.23
CA ALA A 122 7.24 -8.25 9.87
C ALA A 122 8.01 -9.14 8.86
N SER A 123 9.30 -9.36 9.12
CA SER A 123 10.15 -10.38 8.49
C SER A 123 10.42 -10.19 6.99
N ILE A 124 10.81 -8.99 6.58
CA ILE A 124 11.33 -8.72 5.23
C ILE A 124 12.84 -8.51 5.35
N ASP A 125 13.61 -9.09 4.41
CA ASP A 125 15.05 -8.85 4.32
C ASP A 125 15.34 -7.39 3.96
N SER A 126 16.50 -6.87 4.35
CA SER A 126 16.85 -5.46 4.21
C SER A 126 16.92 -4.96 2.75
N GLU A 127 17.29 -5.82 1.79
CA GLU A 127 17.32 -5.46 0.36
C GLU A 127 15.88 -5.25 -0.16
N THR A 128 15.01 -6.19 0.13
CA THR A 128 13.58 -6.11 -0.26
C THR A 128 12.86 -4.98 0.48
N GLU A 129 13.25 -4.69 1.73
CA GLU A 129 12.69 -3.58 2.50
C GLU A 129 12.96 -2.22 1.84
N GLU A 130 14.17 -1.99 1.34
CA GLU A 130 14.51 -0.77 0.63
C GLU A 130 13.74 -0.65 -0.68
N LEU A 131 13.58 -1.75 -1.43
CA LEU A 131 12.75 -1.77 -2.65
C LEU A 131 11.29 -1.40 -2.34
N ILE A 132 10.71 -1.94 -1.26
CA ILE A 132 9.35 -1.63 -0.82
C ILE A 132 9.23 -0.16 -0.42
N ARG A 133 10.22 0.40 0.29
CA ARG A 133 10.24 1.80 0.67
C ARG A 133 10.22 2.71 -0.57
N VAL A 134 11.10 2.46 -1.53
CA VAL A 134 11.17 3.21 -2.79
C VAL A 134 9.87 3.05 -3.59
N ALA A 135 9.34 1.83 -3.66
CA ALA A 135 8.08 1.54 -4.35
C ALA A 135 6.90 2.29 -3.71
N THR A 136 6.85 2.34 -2.38
CA THR A 136 5.81 3.10 -1.64
C THR A 136 5.88 4.58 -1.98
N GLU A 137 7.06 5.19 -1.94
CA GLU A 137 7.25 6.61 -2.27
C GLU A 137 6.78 6.93 -3.70
N ARG A 138 7.16 6.09 -4.66
CA ARG A 138 6.77 6.27 -6.06
C ARG A 138 5.28 6.05 -6.29
N LEU A 139 4.70 5.09 -5.58
CA LEU A 139 3.28 4.75 -5.70
C LEU A 139 2.39 5.83 -5.09
N THR A 140 2.82 6.49 -4.01
CA THR A 140 2.07 7.56 -3.33
C THR A 140 2.22 8.91 -3.99
N ALA A 141 3.27 9.14 -4.76
CA ALA A 141 3.56 10.42 -5.39
C ALA A 141 2.40 10.91 -6.29
N GLY A 142 1.92 12.13 -6.04
CA GLY A 142 0.88 12.79 -6.82
C GLY A 142 -0.53 12.21 -6.65
N ARG A 143 -0.79 11.43 -5.60
CA ARG A 143 -2.09 10.78 -5.31
C ARG A 143 -2.54 11.04 -3.88
N THR A 144 -3.85 10.97 -3.68
CA THR A 144 -4.39 10.88 -2.32
C THR A 144 -4.10 9.48 -1.76
N SER A 145 -3.26 9.42 -0.73
CA SER A 145 -2.86 8.16 -0.13
C SER A 145 -3.28 8.10 1.34
N ILE A 146 -3.91 7.00 1.73
CA ILE A 146 -4.26 6.69 3.12
C ILE A 146 -3.40 5.50 3.53
N ILE A 147 -2.52 5.71 4.50
CA ILE A 147 -1.55 4.71 4.91
C ILE A 147 -1.81 4.35 6.37
N VAL A 148 -2.06 3.07 6.63
CA VAL A 148 -1.98 2.51 7.99
C VAL A 148 -0.52 2.20 8.21
N ALA A 149 0.18 3.13 8.85
CA ALA A 149 1.64 3.10 8.90
C ALA A 149 2.13 2.44 10.19
N HIS A 150 3.10 1.55 10.02
CA HIS A 150 3.88 0.92 11.09
C HIS A 150 5.34 1.35 11.08
N ARG A 151 5.77 2.13 10.07
CA ARG A 151 7.13 2.64 9.94
C ARG A 151 7.20 4.12 10.27
N LEU A 152 8.13 4.50 11.14
CA LEU A 152 8.36 5.90 11.50
C LEU A 152 8.69 6.78 10.28
N SER A 153 9.45 6.24 9.31
CA SER A 153 9.80 6.95 8.08
C SER A 153 8.59 7.32 7.23
N THR A 154 7.59 6.46 7.18
CA THR A 154 6.32 6.71 6.47
C THR A 154 5.49 7.76 7.20
N ILE A 155 5.37 7.63 8.53
CA ILE A 155 4.59 8.56 9.37
C ILE A 155 5.14 9.98 9.28
N ARG A 156 6.47 10.15 9.37
CA ARG A 156 7.12 11.48 9.34
C ARG A 156 6.90 12.24 8.04
N LYS A 157 6.72 11.54 6.92
CA LYS A 157 6.52 12.13 5.59
C LYS A 157 5.06 12.42 5.25
N ALA A 158 4.12 12.04 6.12
CA ALA A 158 2.70 12.25 5.88
C ALA A 158 2.34 13.73 6.03
N ASP A 159 1.57 14.26 5.08
CA ASP A 159 1.03 15.63 5.14
C ASP A 159 0.08 15.79 6.33
N LYS A 160 -0.63 14.72 6.67
CA LYS A 160 -1.58 14.67 7.78
C LYS A 160 -1.53 13.32 8.48
N ILE A 161 -1.42 13.33 9.78
CA ILE A 161 -1.47 12.17 10.65
C ILE A 161 -2.77 12.22 11.44
N ILE A 162 -3.46 11.10 11.52
CA ILE A 162 -4.67 10.92 12.33
C ILE A 162 -4.39 9.80 13.33
N VAL A 163 -4.47 10.13 14.61
CA VAL A 163 -4.32 9.14 15.69
C VAL A 163 -5.71 8.67 16.12
N LEU A 164 -5.90 7.35 16.06
CA LEU A 164 -7.14 6.70 16.44
C LEU A 164 -6.95 5.91 17.74
N ASP A 165 -7.89 6.04 18.67
CA ASP A 165 -7.97 5.21 19.86
C ASP A 165 -9.41 4.77 20.07
N HIS A 166 -9.63 3.46 20.27
CA HIS A 166 -10.94 2.86 20.42
C HIS A 166 -11.97 3.33 19.38
N GLY A 167 -11.54 3.47 18.10
CA GLY A 167 -12.37 3.91 16.99
C GLY A 167 -12.71 5.41 16.97
N ARG A 168 -12.07 6.22 17.82
CA ARG A 168 -12.23 7.67 17.87
C ARG A 168 -10.96 8.37 17.46
N LYS A 169 -11.09 9.46 16.71
CA LYS A 169 -9.99 10.36 16.44
C LYS A 169 -9.63 11.14 17.71
N ILE A 170 -8.42 10.93 18.23
CA ILE A 170 -7.93 11.61 19.44
C ILE A 170 -6.97 12.74 19.12
N GLU A 171 -6.17 12.60 18.03
CA GLU A 171 -5.25 13.65 17.59
C GLU A 171 -5.24 13.73 16.05
N GLU A 172 -4.92 14.92 15.56
CA GLU A 172 -4.73 15.22 14.14
C GLU A 172 -3.72 16.34 13.97
N GLY A 173 -2.81 16.21 13.00
CA GLY A 173 -1.79 17.21 12.67
C GLY A 173 -0.71 16.63 11.78
N ASN A 174 0.34 17.38 11.48
CA ASN A 174 1.56 16.86 10.90
C ASN A 174 2.53 16.35 11.98
N HIS A 175 3.66 15.78 11.57
CA HIS A 175 4.64 15.22 12.50
C HIS A 175 5.14 16.25 13.53
N GLU A 176 5.53 17.44 13.08
CA GLU A 176 6.10 18.49 13.94
C GLU A 176 5.07 19.03 14.95
N GLU A 177 3.84 19.27 14.51
CA GLU A 177 2.74 19.69 15.36
C GLU A 177 2.43 18.68 16.46
N LEU A 178 2.39 17.40 16.12
CA LEU A 178 2.04 16.34 17.07
C LEU A 178 3.21 16.02 18.02
N MET A 179 4.45 16.14 17.57
CA MET A 179 5.63 16.01 18.44
C MET A 179 5.75 17.15 19.43
N GLY A 180 5.27 18.35 19.07
CA GLY A 180 5.22 19.51 19.97
C GLY A 180 4.17 19.38 21.07
N ARG A 181 3.26 18.41 21.00
CA ARG A 181 2.23 18.14 22.01
C ARG A 181 2.67 16.97 22.89
N ASP A 182 2.33 17.00 24.18
CA ASP A 182 2.51 15.84 25.07
C ASP A 182 1.31 14.89 24.95
N GLY A 183 1.17 14.33 23.75
CA GLY A 183 0.01 13.54 23.34
C GLY A 183 0.30 12.06 23.09
N ALA A 184 -0.70 11.35 22.64
CA ALA A 184 -0.63 9.92 22.32
C ALA A 184 0.35 9.65 21.16
N TYR A 185 0.37 10.53 20.13
CA TYR A 185 1.29 10.40 19.01
C TYR A 185 2.74 10.42 19.45
N ARG A 186 3.13 11.40 20.28
CA ARG A 186 4.50 11.53 20.76
C ARG A 186 4.93 10.29 21.57
N LYS A 187 4.07 9.81 22.44
CA LYS A 187 4.33 8.58 23.25
C LYS A 187 4.54 7.37 22.35
N LEU A 188 3.69 7.16 21.36
CA LEU A 188 3.82 6.07 20.39
C LEU A 188 5.13 6.20 19.58
N TYR A 189 5.45 7.40 19.15
CA TYR A 189 6.68 7.67 18.41
C TYR A 189 7.93 7.35 19.23
N GLU A 190 7.98 7.80 20.49
CA GLU A 190 9.11 7.55 21.40
C GLU A 190 9.30 6.07 21.70
N ILE A 191 8.22 5.30 21.88
CA ILE A 191 8.26 3.83 22.07
C ILE A 191 8.87 3.15 20.84
N GLN A 192 8.35 3.44 19.65
CA GLN A 192 8.85 2.84 18.40
C GLN A 192 10.29 3.26 18.08
N PHE A 193 10.69 4.47 18.43
CA PHE A 193 12.07 4.91 18.28
C PHE A 193 13.02 4.16 19.21
N ALA A 194 12.63 3.93 20.46
CA ALA A 194 13.40 3.14 21.41
C ALA A 194 13.59 1.70 20.92
N GLU A 195 12.55 1.07 20.39
CA GLU A 195 12.63 -0.29 19.82
C GLU A 195 13.54 -0.34 18.58
N SER A 196 13.50 0.66 17.71
CA SER A 196 14.35 0.70 16.51
C SER A 196 15.85 0.86 16.83
N VAL A 197 16.21 1.52 17.92
CA VAL A 197 17.60 1.65 18.39
C VAL A 197 18.10 0.33 18.97
N VAL A 198 17.26 -0.40 19.67
CA VAL A 198 17.63 -1.71 20.26
C VAL A 198 17.79 -2.80 19.20
N ALA A 199 17.00 -2.75 18.14
CA ALA A 199 17.06 -3.74 17.04
C ALA A 199 18.29 -3.58 16.12
N ASN A 200 18.96 -2.42 16.15
CA ASN A 200 20.14 -2.12 15.33
C ASN A 200 21.49 -2.26 16.09
N ASN A 201 21.47 -2.72 17.33
CA ASN A 201 22.63 -3.08 18.15
C ASN A 201 22.70 -4.60 18.36
#